data_14bda70b417a907a81a38d46f3028d75
#
_entry.id   14bda70b417a907a81a38d46f3028d75
#
_cell.length_a   1.000
_cell.length_b   1.000
_cell.length_c   1.000
_cell.angle_alpha   90.00
_cell.angle_beta   90.00
_cell.angle_gamma   90.00
#
_symmetry.space_group_name_H-M   'P 1'
#
loop_
_entity.id
_entity.type
_entity.pdbx_description
1 polymer ?
#
loop_
_entity_poly.entity_id
_entity_poly.type
_entity_poly.pdbx_seq_one_letter_code
_entity_poly.pdbx_strand_id
1 'polypeptide(L)'
;MKIGILALQGGFELHAQMLAILGVDTVYVRKPDQLISCHGLIIPGGESTTLMKLMREGGLFESISDFAADKPVFGTCAGLIMLAIDSINDNLVTLNLIDLSVERNAYGRQIDSFIDSVEIRINGAIDSFEGVFIRAPKIVAVGEGIDILGTHSDDVVLAENDQVVVA
;
A
#
# COMPACT_ATOMS: atom_id res chain seq x y z
N MET A 1 -10.60 0.60 18.08
CA MET A 1 -10.41 0.41 16.62
C MET A 1 -9.38 -0.72 16.46
N LYS A 2 -9.58 -1.63 15.53
CA LYS A 2 -8.65 -2.75 15.29
C LYS A 2 -8.24 -2.75 13.81
N ILE A 3 -6.93 -2.71 13.54
CA ILE A 3 -6.38 -2.70 12.18
C ILE A 3 -5.76 -4.07 11.88
N GLY A 4 -6.17 -4.65 10.76
CA GLY A 4 -5.53 -5.82 10.18
C GLY A 4 -4.21 -5.44 9.51
N ILE A 5 -3.18 -6.26 9.64
CA ILE A 5 -1.94 -6.13 8.91
C ILE A 5 -1.72 -7.43 8.16
N LEU A 6 -1.67 -7.38 6.83
CA LEU A 6 -1.44 -8.56 6.00
C LEU A 6 -0.04 -9.13 6.29
N ALA A 7 0.02 -10.29 6.95
CA ALA A 7 1.25 -10.87 7.49
C ALA A 7 1.66 -12.15 6.74
N LEU A 8 1.65 -12.10 5.40
CA LEU A 8 2.08 -13.19 4.52
C LEU A 8 3.58 -13.13 4.22
N GLN A 9 4.10 -11.94 3.99
CA GLN A 9 5.52 -11.65 3.77
C GLN A 9 5.77 -10.14 3.89
N GLY A 10 7.05 -9.71 3.97
CA GLY A 10 7.44 -8.30 3.96
C GLY A 10 7.44 -7.61 5.32
N GLY A 11 7.34 -6.29 5.33
CA GLY A 11 7.57 -5.43 6.50
C GLY A 11 6.39 -5.30 7.48
N PHE A 12 5.54 -6.30 7.64
CA PHE A 12 4.33 -6.22 8.47
C PHE A 12 4.58 -5.92 9.95
N GLU A 13 5.73 -6.35 10.50
CA GLU A 13 6.08 -6.08 11.90
C GLU A 13 6.34 -4.60 12.18
N LEU A 14 6.93 -3.87 11.22
CA LEU A 14 7.19 -2.43 11.35
C LEU A 14 5.87 -1.64 11.44
N HIS A 15 4.87 -2.01 10.64
CA HIS A 15 3.53 -1.42 10.74
C HIS A 15 2.89 -1.71 12.10
N ALA A 16 3.02 -2.94 12.62
CA ALA A 16 2.49 -3.30 13.93
C ALA A 16 3.14 -2.48 15.05
N GLN A 17 4.46 -2.29 15.02
CA GLN A 17 5.19 -1.46 15.98
C GLN A 17 4.73 0.00 15.93
N MET A 18 4.57 0.57 14.74
CA MET A 18 4.10 1.94 14.57
C MET A 18 2.67 2.11 15.10
N LEU A 19 1.75 1.20 14.79
CA LEU A 19 0.38 1.23 15.31
C LEU A 19 0.33 1.06 16.83
N ALA A 20 1.22 0.26 17.40
CA ALA A 20 1.34 0.11 18.85
C ALA A 20 1.75 1.42 19.55
N ILE A 21 2.68 2.20 18.96
CA ILE A 21 3.04 3.54 19.43
C ILE A 21 1.83 4.48 19.43
N LEU A 22 0.96 4.35 18.42
CA LEU A 22 -0.28 5.12 18.30
C LEU A 22 -1.43 4.60 19.18
N GLY A 23 -1.22 3.53 19.96
CA GLY A 23 -2.24 2.93 20.81
C GLY A 23 -3.37 2.21 20.05
N VAL A 24 -3.10 1.76 18.82
CA VAL A 24 -4.06 1.08 17.96
C VAL A 24 -3.91 -0.44 18.07
N ASP A 25 -5.02 -1.14 18.33
CA ASP A 25 -5.02 -2.60 18.35
C ASP A 25 -4.78 -3.18 16.95
N THR A 26 -3.94 -4.19 16.84
CA THR A 26 -3.61 -4.84 15.58
C THR A 26 -3.89 -6.34 15.59
N VAL A 27 -4.12 -6.90 14.40
CA VAL A 27 -4.18 -8.35 14.17
C VAL A 27 -3.39 -8.70 12.90
N TYR A 28 -2.54 -9.72 12.98
CA TYR A 28 -1.89 -10.26 11.80
C TYR A 28 -2.87 -11.10 10.98
N VAL A 29 -3.18 -10.62 9.78
CA VAL A 29 -4.07 -11.28 8.84
C VAL A 29 -3.26 -12.25 7.98
N ARG A 30 -3.56 -13.54 8.11
CA ARG A 30 -3.00 -14.65 7.32
C ARG A 30 -4.08 -15.53 6.71
N LYS A 31 -5.35 -15.33 7.11
CA LYS A 31 -6.52 -16.07 6.64
C LYS A 31 -7.72 -15.12 6.52
N PRO A 32 -8.68 -15.41 5.63
CA PRO A 32 -9.85 -14.57 5.40
C PRO A 32 -10.69 -14.27 6.63
N ASP A 33 -10.89 -15.23 7.52
CA ASP A 33 -11.69 -15.10 8.73
C ASP A 33 -11.17 -14.01 9.68
N GLN A 34 -9.87 -13.74 9.65
CA GLN A 34 -9.27 -12.69 10.48
C GLN A 34 -9.62 -11.27 10.04
N LEU A 35 -10.05 -11.06 8.78
CA LEU A 35 -10.53 -9.77 8.28
C LEU A 35 -11.86 -9.33 8.92
N ILE A 36 -12.69 -10.28 9.36
CA ILE A 36 -14.05 -9.99 9.86
C ILE A 36 -14.02 -8.98 11.01
N SER A 37 -13.05 -9.10 11.92
CA SER A 37 -12.93 -8.24 13.09
C SER A 37 -12.19 -6.92 12.83
N CYS A 38 -11.68 -6.70 11.62
CA CYS A 38 -10.88 -5.51 11.28
C CYS A 38 -11.76 -4.34 10.83
N HIS A 39 -11.35 -3.13 11.19
CA HIS A 39 -11.96 -1.86 10.77
C HIS A 39 -11.21 -1.22 9.59
N GLY A 40 -10.00 -1.68 9.31
CA GLY A 40 -9.17 -1.33 8.17
C GLY A 40 -8.07 -2.37 7.99
N LEU A 41 -7.39 -2.35 6.86
CA LEU A 41 -6.31 -3.28 6.51
C LEU A 41 -5.08 -2.53 6.02
N ILE A 42 -3.90 -2.96 6.47
CA ILE A 42 -2.62 -2.55 5.90
C ILE A 42 -2.04 -3.71 5.07
N ILE A 43 -1.66 -3.41 3.83
CA ILE A 43 -0.89 -4.30 2.96
C ILE A 43 0.54 -3.77 2.91
N PRO A 44 1.50 -4.41 3.58
CA PRO A 44 2.85 -3.89 3.74
C PRO A 44 3.69 -4.05 2.47
N GLY A 45 4.83 -3.37 2.46
CA GLY A 45 5.90 -3.56 1.49
C GLY A 45 6.50 -4.95 1.53
N GLY A 46 7.07 -5.36 0.39
CA GLY A 46 7.68 -6.66 0.20
C GLY A 46 7.92 -6.97 -1.28
N GLU A 47 7.81 -8.24 -1.67
CA GLU A 47 7.91 -8.67 -3.06
C GLU A 47 6.50 -8.96 -3.62
N SER A 48 6.04 -8.14 -4.59
CA SER A 48 4.64 -8.14 -5.06
C SER A 48 4.20 -9.44 -5.74
N THR A 49 5.09 -10.12 -6.47
CA THR A 49 4.76 -11.40 -7.13
C THR A 49 4.52 -12.51 -6.10
N THR A 50 5.39 -12.58 -5.08
CA THR A 50 5.23 -13.51 -3.96
C THR A 50 3.97 -13.18 -3.15
N LEU A 51 3.73 -11.91 -2.90
CA LEU A 51 2.54 -11.45 -2.18
C LEU A 51 1.26 -11.87 -2.89
N MET A 52 1.17 -11.61 -4.20
CA MET A 52 0.04 -12.02 -5.04
C MET A 52 -0.21 -13.53 -4.98
N LYS A 53 0.86 -14.32 -5.14
CA LYS A 53 0.79 -15.79 -5.06
C LYS A 53 0.24 -16.25 -3.72
N LEU A 54 0.80 -15.77 -2.61
CA LEU A 54 0.37 -16.15 -1.26
C LEU A 54 -1.06 -15.71 -0.95
N MET A 55 -1.49 -14.54 -1.42
CA MET A 55 -2.88 -14.07 -1.28
C MET A 55 -3.85 -15.01 -1.99
N ARG A 56 -3.53 -15.44 -3.21
CA ARG A 56 -4.37 -16.38 -3.97
C ARG A 56 -4.41 -17.77 -3.33
N GLU A 57 -3.26 -18.32 -2.98
CA GLU A 57 -3.17 -19.63 -2.32
C GLU A 57 -3.91 -19.66 -0.97
N GLY A 58 -3.91 -18.53 -0.24
CA GLY A 58 -4.58 -18.39 1.04
C GLY A 58 -6.05 -17.96 0.98
N GLY A 59 -6.62 -17.74 -0.23
CA GLY A 59 -8.00 -17.24 -0.41
C GLY A 59 -8.21 -15.79 0.07
N LEU A 60 -7.12 -15.04 0.22
CA LEU A 60 -7.16 -13.65 0.69
C LEU A 60 -7.36 -12.66 -0.44
N PHE A 61 -7.10 -13.04 -1.69
CA PHE A 61 -7.20 -12.13 -2.82
C PHE A 61 -8.62 -11.58 -2.99
N GLU A 62 -9.59 -12.46 -3.12
CA GLU A 62 -11.01 -12.12 -3.24
C GLU A 62 -11.55 -11.51 -1.93
N SER A 63 -11.13 -12.06 -0.78
CA SER A 63 -11.59 -11.58 0.53
C SER A 63 -11.13 -10.15 0.84
N ILE A 64 -9.97 -9.72 0.35
CA ILE A 64 -9.49 -8.34 0.49
C ILE A 64 -10.27 -7.42 -0.46
N SER A 65 -10.59 -7.87 -1.68
CA SER A 65 -11.43 -7.10 -2.59
C SER A 65 -12.83 -6.85 -2.00
N ASP A 66 -13.45 -7.89 -1.42
CA ASP A 66 -14.74 -7.77 -0.73
C ASP A 66 -14.63 -6.84 0.50
N PHE A 67 -13.56 -6.96 1.27
CA PHE A 67 -13.31 -6.11 2.45
C PHE A 67 -13.18 -4.63 2.08
N ALA A 68 -12.49 -4.33 0.98
CA ALA A 68 -12.25 -2.97 0.50
C ALA A 68 -13.50 -2.28 -0.06
N ALA A 69 -14.60 -3.02 -0.30
CA ALA A 69 -15.87 -2.42 -0.70
C ALA A 69 -16.47 -1.49 0.39
N ASP A 70 -16.21 -1.80 1.68
CA ASP A 70 -16.83 -1.10 2.80
C ASP A 70 -15.82 -0.55 3.82
N LYS A 71 -14.54 -0.94 3.74
CA LYS A 71 -13.53 -0.64 4.76
C LYS A 71 -12.22 -0.18 4.14
N PRO A 72 -11.53 0.77 4.80
CA PRO A 72 -10.31 1.35 4.26
C PRO A 72 -9.15 0.36 4.19
N VAL A 73 -8.36 0.49 3.13
CA VAL A 73 -7.13 -0.28 2.91
C VAL A 73 -5.96 0.68 2.66
N PHE A 74 -4.85 0.44 3.33
CA PHE A 74 -3.60 1.17 3.13
C PHE A 74 -2.53 0.24 2.56
N GLY A 75 -1.94 0.61 1.42
CA GLY A 75 -0.87 -0.16 0.77
C GLY A 75 0.44 0.60 0.66
N THR A 76 1.55 -0.02 1.09
CA THR A 76 2.88 0.56 0.95
C THR A 76 3.77 -0.27 0.03
N CYS A 77 4.51 0.36 -0.90
CA CYS A 77 5.45 -0.29 -1.82
C CYS A 77 4.78 -1.48 -2.58
N ALA A 78 5.04 -2.74 -2.20
CA ALA A 78 4.36 -3.89 -2.80
C ALA A 78 2.84 -3.85 -2.60
N GLY A 79 2.37 -3.30 -1.48
CA GLY A 79 0.95 -3.07 -1.22
C GLY A 79 0.34 -2.07 -2.19
N LEU A 80 1.04 -0.96 -2.50
CA LEU A 80 0.63 -0.03 -3.54
C LEU A 80 0.47 -0.74 -4.89
N ILE A 81 1.47 -1.54 -5.30
CA ILE A 81 1.42 -2.31 -6.56
C ILE A 81 0.19 -3.23 -6.58
N MET A 82 -0.10 -3.91 -5.47
CA MET A 82 -1.24 -4.83 -5.40
C MET A 82 -2.60 -4.13 -5.45
N LEU A 83 -2.70 -2.88 -4.99
CA LEU A 83 -3.94 -2.11 -4.97
C LEU A 83 -4.22 -1.37 -6.28
N ALA A 84 -3.18 -1.00 -7.04
CA ALA A 84 -3.28 -0.31 -8.33
C ALA A 84 -4.10 -1.09 -9.37
N ILE A 85 -4.66 -0.39 -10.37
CA ILE A 85 -5.36 -1.07 -11.46
C ILE A 85 -4.41 -1.76 -12.42
N ASP A 86 -3.20 -1.24 -12.58
CA ASP A 86 -2.22 -1.75 -13.54
C ASP A 86 -0.79 -1.66 -12.99
N SER A 87 -0.02 -2.70 -13.29
CA SER A 87 1.43 -2.73 -13.11
C SER A 87 2.06 -2.86 -14.49
N ILE A 88 2.57 -1.72 -14.98
CA ILE A 88 3.08 -1.64 -16.35
C ILE A 88 4.33 -2.50 -16.56
N ASN A 89 4.50 -2.97 -17.79
CA ASN A 89 5.62 -3.80 -18.22
C ASN A 89 5.73 -5.17 -17.53
N ASP A 90 4.69 -5.60 -16.80
CA ASP A 90 4.60 -6.96 -16.29
C ASP A 90 3.14 -7.49 -16.35
N ASN A 91 2.97 -8.78 -16.14
CA ASN A 91 1.66 -9.43 -16.15
C ASN A 91 1.16 -9.70 -14.71
N LEU A 92 1.48 -8.82 -13.77
CA LEU A 92 1.05 -8.98 -12.39
C LEU A 92 -0.45 -8.70 -12.28
N VAL A 93 -1.19 -9.67 -11.77
CA VAL A 93 -2.60 -9.47 -11.45
C VAL A 93 -2.70 -8.74 -10.12
N THR A 94 -3.38 -7.59 -10.14
CA THR A 94 -3.60 -6.71 -8.99
C THR A 94 -5.03 -6.83 -8.47
N LEU A 95 -5.29 -6.23 -7.31
CA LEU A 95 -6.64 -6.15 -6.71
C LEU A 95 -7.54 -5.12 -7.41
N ASN A 96 -6.95 -4.20 -8.19
CA ASN A 96 -7.67 -3.20 -8.97
C ASN A 96 -8.63 -2.34 -8.11
N LEU A 97 -8.12 -1.74 -7.04
CA LEU A 97 -8.91 -0.98 -6.07
C LEU A 97 -8.68 0.54 -6.11
N ILE A 98 -7.62 1.01 -6.77
CA ILE A 98 -7.33 2.42 -6.96
C ILE A 98 -6.84 2.68 -8.38
N ASP A 99 -7.40 3.69 -9.05
CA ASP A 99 -7.12 4.01 -10.47
C ASP A 99 -5.73 4.67 -10.62
N LEU A 100 -4.70 3.86 -10.46
CA LEU A 100 -3.30 4.20 -10.62
C LEU A 100 -2.60 3.16 -11.49
N SER A 101 -1.74 3.61 -12.41
CA SER A 101 -0.78 2.72 -13.07
C SER A 101 0.59 2.89 -12.44
N VAL A 102 1.25 1.78 -12.15
CA VAL A 102 2.55 1.78 -11.46
C VAL A 102 3.62 1.08 -12.27
N GLU A 103 4.85 1.57 -12.17
CA GLU A 103 6.06 0.90 -12.66
C GLU A 103 6.87 0.35 -11.49
N ARG A 104 7.16 -0.95 -11.53
CA ARG A 104 7.91 -1.64 -10.47
C ARG A 104 9.41 -1.31 -10.56
N ASN A 105 10.05 -1.18 -9.39
CA ASN A 105 11.50 -0.93 -9.28
C ASN A 105 11.97 0.32 -10.06
N ALA A 106 11.13 1.31 -10.25
CA ALA A 106 11.41 2.48 -11.07
C ALA A 106 12.50 3.40 -10.47
N TYR A 107 12.65 3.39 -9.15
CA TYR A 107 13.72 4.13 -8.44
C TYR A 107 15.04 3.33 -8.33
N GLY A 108 15.25 2.37 -9.23
CA GLY A 108 16.53 1.67 -9.35
C GLY A 108 16.63 0.38 -8.52
N ARG A 109 17.87 -0.12 -8.38
CA ARG A 109 18.17 -1.34 -7.64
C ARG A 109 18.23 -1.07 -6.14
N GLN A 110 18.16 -2.10 -5.31
CA GLN A 110 18.20 -1.97 -3.84
C GLN A 110 19.45 -1.23 -3.33
N ILE A 111 20.55 -1.31 -4.03
CA ILE A 111 21.80 -0.58 -3.71
C ILE A 111 21.64 0.93 -3.92
N ASP A 112 20.67 1.35 -4.73
CA ASP A 112 20.39 2.75 -5.04
C ASP A 112 19.31 3.34 -4.11
N SER A 113 18.99 2.66 -2.98
CA SER A 113 18.03 3.14 -1.99
C SER A 113 18.48 4.46 -1.38
N PHE A 114 17.51 5.35 -1.17
CA PHE A 114 17.79 6.68 -0.61
C PHE A 114 16.67 7.10 0.35
N ILE A 115 16.97 8.12 1.15
CA ILE A 115 16.01 8.81 2.00
C ILE A 115 15.97 10.25 1.55
N ASP A 116 14.77 10.79 1.35
CA ASP A 116 14.59 12.18 0.93
C ASP A 116 13.28 12.75 1.47
N SER A 117 13.15 14.07 1.39
CA SER A 117 11.97 14.79 1.86
C SER A 117 10.81 14.61 0.86
N VAL A 118 9.66 14.27 1.38
CA VAL A 118 8.38 14.20 0.66
C VAL A 118 7.49 15.33 1.16
N GLU A 119 6.93 16.13 0.24
CA GLU A 119 5.89 17.07 0.60
C GLU A 119 4.57 16.31 0.73
N ILE A 120 3.91 16.43 1.87
CA ILE A 120 2.59 15.83 2.11
C ILE A 120 1.54 16.92 2.35
N ARG A 121 0.32 16.67 1.86
CA ARG A 121 -0.82 17.57 2.01
C ARG A 121 -2.01 16.80 2.56
N ILE A 122 -2.30 16.98 3.83
CA ILE A 122 -3.39 16.31 4.53
C ILE A 122 -4.27 17.36 5.22
N ASN A 123 -5.59 17.30 5.00
CA ASN A 123 -6.57 18.24 5.55
C ASN A 123 -6.24 19.72 5.31
N GLY A 124 -5.65 20.04 4.15
CA GLY A 124 -5.27 21.39 3.77
C GLY A 124 -3.98 21.92 4.40
N ALA A 125 -3.35 21.17 5.29
CA ALA A 125 -2.02 21.46 5.81
C ALA A 125 -0.96 20.84 4.89
N ILE A 126 0.12 21.60 4.67
CA ILE A 126 1.31 21.10 3.97
C ILE A 126 2.39 20.85 5.01
N ASP A 127 2.98 19.69 5.00
CA ASP A 127 4.06 19.28 5.88
C ASP A 127 5.14 18.54 5.07
N SER A 128 6.30 18.35 5.68
CA SER A 128 7.40 17.60 5.08
C SER A 128 7.63 16.33 5.88
N PHE A 129 7.72 15.22 5.19
CA PHE A 129 7.93 13.90 5.75
C PHE A 129 9.16 13.23 5.14
N GLU A 130 9.92 12.48 5.93
CA GLU A 130 11.05 11.71 5.44
C GLU A 130 10.56 10.43 4.76
N GLY A 131 10.69 10.37 3.44
CA GLY A 131 10.36 9.21 2.62
C GLY A 131 11.55 8.26 2.46
N VAL A 132 11.32 6.96 2.58
CA VAL A 132 12.33 5.92 2.40
C VAL A 132 12.05 5.16 1.11
N PHE A 133 12.95 5.28 0.13
CA PHE A 133 12.81 4.71 -1.21
C PHE A 133 13.72 3.49 -1.36
N ILE A 134 13.14 2.28 -1.25
CA ILE A 134 13.87 1.01 -1.39
C ILE A 134 13.24 0.21 -2.52
N ARG A 135 13.84 0.22 -3.71
CA ARG A 135 13.25 -0.36 -4.94
C ARG A 135 11.79 0.07 -5.12
N ALA A 136 11.52 1.33 -4.77
CA ALA A 136 10.16 1.82 -4.73
C ALA A 136 9.49 1.73 -6.11
N PRO A 137 8.19 1.43 -6.18
CA PRO A 137 7.42 1.59 -7.38
C PRO A 137 7.22 3.09 -7.67
N LYS A 138 7.02 3.43 -8.93
CA LYS A 138 6.65 4.78 -9.37
C LYS A 138 5.22 4.79 -9.86
N ILE A 139 4.41 5.73 -9.39
CA ILE A 139 3.10 6.01 -9.96
C ILE A 139 3.34 6.77 -11.25
N VAL A 140 2.96 6.19 -12.39
CA VAL A 140 3.20 6.73 -13.74
C VAL A 140 1.96 7.30 -14.39
N ALA A 141 0.77 6.91 -13.90
CA ALA A 141 -0.49 7.53 -14.29
C ALA A 141 -1.45 7.55 -13.09
N VAL A 142 -2.22 8.61 -13.01
CA VAL A 142 -3.24 8.86 -11.99
C VAL A 142 -4.57 9.04 -12.72
N GLY A 143 -5.55 8.21 -12.39
CA GLY A 143 -6.88 8.25 -12.97
C GLY A 143 -7.81 9.29 -12.35
N GLU A 144 -9.08 9.22 -12.70
CA GLU A 144 -10.10 10.13 -12.18
C GLU A 144 -10.46 9.81 -10.71
N GLY A 145 -10.78 10.83 -9.93
CA GLY A 145 -11.24 10.66 -8.54
C GLY A 145 -10.14 10.24 -7.56
N ILE A 146 -8.88 10.48 -7.91
CA ILE A 146 -7.72 10.22 -7.05
C ILE A 146 -7.21 11.53 -6.49
N ASP A 147 -7.12 11.63 -5.17
CA ASP A 147 -6.51 12.76 -4.47
C ASP A 147 -5.00 12.50 -4.27
N ILE A 148 -4.19 13.45 -4.73
CA ILE A 148 -2.74 13.40 -4.53
C ILE A 148 -2.43 14.04 -3.18
N LEU A 149 -1.94 13.22 -2.25
CA LEU A 149 -1.60 13.63 -0.89
C LEU A 149 -0.11 13.90 -0.69
N GLY A 150 0.77 13.36 -1.55
CA GLY A 150 2.20 13.58 -1.40
C GLY A 150 2.99 13.45 -2.68
N THR A 151 4.04 14.27 -2.77
CA THR A 151 4.95 14.30 -3.92
C THR A 151 6.41 14.33 -3.46
N HIS A 152 7.26 13.66 -4.25
CA HIS A 152 8.72 13.77 -4.18
C HIS A 152 9.21 14.31 -5.52
N SER A 153 9.77 15.52 -5.51
CA SER A 153 10.02 16.26 -6.75
C SER A 153 8.72 16.41 -7.57
N ASP A 154 8.66 15.83 -8.76
CA ASP A 154 7.45 15.84 -9.61
C ASP A 154 6.68 14.50 -9.56
N ASP A 155 7.15 13.52 -8.78
CA ASP A 155 6.55 12.20 -8.70
C ASP A 155 5.50 12.12 -7.59
N VAL A 156 4.34 11.53 -7.89
CA VAL A 156 3.32 11.19 -6.89
C VAL A 156 3.80 10.00 -6.06
N VAL A 157 3.83 10.16 -4.74
CA VAL A 157 4.31 9.12 -3.80
C VAL A 157 3.31 8.79 -2.71
N LEU A 158 2.24 9.57 -2.57
CA LEU A 158 1.12 9.31 -1.67
C LEU A 158 -0.17 9.74 -2.35
N ALA A 159 -1.14 8.85 -2.44
CA ALA A 159 -2.42 9.11 -3.09
C ALA A 159 -3.55 8.33 -2.42
N GLU A 160 -4.79 8.82 -2.57
CA GLU A 160 -5.97 8.13 -2.05
C GLU A 160 -7.18 8.25 -2.98
N ASN A 161 -8.12 7.35 -2.80
CA ASN A 161 -9.52 7.48 -3.16
C ASN A 161 -10.40 7.30 -1.91
N ASP A 162 -11.72 7.17 -2.06
CA ASP A 162 -12.66 7.03 -0.94
C ASP A 162 -12.33 5.88 0.03
N GLN A 163 -11.69 4.80 -0.42
CA GLN A 163 -11.47 3.57 0.34
C GLN A 163 -10.00 3.17 0.47
N VAL A 164 -9.14 3.65 -0.39
CA VAL A 164 -7.75 3.18 -0.51
C VAL A 164 -6.77 4.32 -0.38
N VAL A 165 -5.76 4.14 0.47
CA VAL A 165 -4.58 5.00 0.56
C VAL A 165 -3.36 4.19 0.11
N VAL A 166 -2.45 4.79 -0.66
CA VAL A 166 -1.21 4.15 -1.12
C VAL A 166 0.00 5.05 -0.98
N ALA A 167 1.15 4.44 -0.64
CA ALA A 167 2.45 5.11 -0.51
C ALA A 167 3.61 4.22 -1.02
#